data_a44af2d4bdc43617b55afd241fd913c3
#
_entry.id   a44af2d4bdc43617b55afd241fd913c3
#
_cell.length_a   1.000
_cell.length_b   1.000
_cell.length_c   1.000
_cell.angle_alpha   90.00
_cell.angle_beta   90.00
_cell.angle_gamma   90.00
#
_symmetry.space_group_name_H-M   'P 1'
#
loop_
_entity.id
_entity.type
_entity.pdbx_description
1 polymer ?
#
loop_
_entity_poly.entity_id
_entity_poly.type
_entity_poly.pdbx_seq_one_letter_code
_entity_poly.pdbx_strand_id
1 'polypeptide(L)'
;MERRVAVIGVGWSGFAPQTADLSYKELMFEAAVRAYEDAGVDPRRDVDSFITCAEDYWEGFSIFDEFVPDQLGAVLKPTCTVAGDGLHGLANAVMQIESGLFDVVAVEAHSKASDLLTYEGLMRFAMDPIYTRPLGWHPYALAGLEMARYLYDTGNTEEHCAMVVEKNRRNALANPMASYATDITADDVMASRPLFEPLKELDVAGLADGCVVMVLAAE
;
A
#
# COMPACT_ATOMS: atom_id res chain seq x y z
N MET A 1 7.26 -26.14 19.86
CA MET A 1 5.84 -25.82 19.76
C MET A 1 5.75 -24.67 18.75
N GLU A 2 4.88 -24.77 17.80
CA GLU A 2 4.59 -23.67 16.87
C GLU A 2 4.00 -22.50 17.68
N ARG A 3 4.63 -21.34 17.63
CA ARG A 3 4.12 -20.13 18.31
C ARG A 3 2.96 -19.60 17.48
N ARG A 4 1.82 -19.45 18.07
CA ARG A 4 0.69 -18.78 17.41
C ARG A 4 0.89 -17.27 17.51
N VAL A 5 0.47 -16.56 16.47
CA VAL A 5 0.56 -15.11 16.39
C VAL A 5 -0.83 -14.52 16.28
N ALA A 6 -1.11 -13.50 17.05
CA ALA A 6 -2.37 -12.77 17.03
C ALA A 6 -2.14 -11.30 16.67
N VAL A 7 -3.07 -10.72 15.91
CA VAL A 7 -3.18 -9.25 15.78
C VAL A 7 -3.94 -8.76 17.00
N ILE A 8 -3.29 -7.89 17.78
CA ILE A 8 -3.83 -7.38 19.05
C ILE A 8 -4.29 -5.93 18.99
N GLY A 9 -3.90 -5.19 17.94
CA GLY A 9 -4.38 -3.82 17.72
C GLY A 9 -4.16 -3.37 16.28
N VAL A 10 -5.05 -2.48 15.81
CA VAL A 10 -5.00 -1.91 14.46
C VAL A 10 -5.37 -0.42 14.52
N GLY A 11 -4.60 0.39 13.81
CA GLY A 11 -4.88 1.81 13.63
C GLY A 11 -4.65 2.24 12.19
N TRP A 12 -5.34 3.25 11.75
CA TRP A 12 -5.19 3.81 10.41
C TRP A 12 -5.43 5.31 10.38
N SER A 13 -4.89 5.97 9.36
CA SER A 13 -5.07 7.39 9.07
C SER A 13 -5.06 7.63 7.56
N GLY A 14 -5.67 8.72 7.11
CA GLY A 14 -5.74 9.09 5.70
C GLY A 14 -6.85 8.36 4.95
N PHE A 15 -6.48 7.60 3.91
CA PHE A 15 -7.39 6.93 2.97
C PHE A 15 -8.23 7.90 2.13
N ALA A 16 -7.55 8.92 1.63
CA ALA A 16 -8.10 9.91 0.69
C ALA A 16 -7.21 10.03 -0.54
N PRO A 17 -7.74 10.50 -1.70
CA PRO A 17 -6.93 10.79 -2.87
C PRO A 17 -5.76 11.72 -2.57
N GLN A 18 -5.94 12.62 -1.61
CA GLN A 18 -4.94 13.56 -1.13
C GLN A 18 -5.25 13.96 0.32
N THR A 19 -4.22 14.00 1.16
CA THR A 19 -4.26 14.50 2.55
C THR A 19 -3.37 15.74 2.67
N ALA A 20 -3.84 16.86 2.12
CA ALA A 20 -3.03 18.09 1.96
C ALA A 20 -2.51 18.67 3.30
N ASP A 21 -3.23 18.43 4.39
CA ASP A 21 -2.93 18.99 5.70
C ASP A 21 -2.04 18.07 6.57
N LEU A 22 -1.69 16.86 6.07
CA LEU A 22 -0.91 15.88 6.81
C LEU A 22 0.34 15.48 6.02
N SER A 23 1.49 15.52 6.65
CA SER A 23 2.69 14.86 6.15
C SER A 23 2.62 13.35 6.35
N TYR A 24 3.51 12.59 5.67
CA TYR A 24 3.60 11.13 5.91
C TYR A 24 3.88 10.80 7.39
N LYS A 25 4.67 11.64 8.09
CA LYS A 25 4.98 11.47 9.51
C LYS A 25 3.74 11.62 10.41
N GLU A 26 2.88 12.58 10.11
CA GLU A 26 1.64 12.78 10.84
C GLU A 26 0.64 11.66 10.58
N LEU A 27 0.53 11.20 9.32
CA LEU A 27 -0.27 10.01 8.97
C LEU A 27 0.17 8.78 9.77
N MET A 28 1.49 8.52 9.83
CA MET A 28 2.05 7.40 10.58
C MET A 28 1.79 7.54 12.08
N PHE A 29 2.02 8.71 12.64
CA PHE A 29 1.81 8.97 14.07
C PHE A 29 0.35 8.76 14.47
N GLU A 30 -0.61 9.30 13.71
CA GLU A 30 -2.03 9.10 13.99
C GLU A 30 -2.45 7.62 13.93
N ALA A 31 -1.98 6.90 12.91
CA ALA A 31 -2.25 5.47 12.78
C ALA A 31 -1.62 4.67 13.94
N ALA A 32 -0.38 5.00 14.31
CA ALA A 32 0.34 4.34 15.38
C ALA A 32 -0.34 4.54 16.75
N VAL A 33 -0.73 5.77 17.10
CA VAL A 33 -1.45 6.06 18.35
C VAL A 33 -2.71 5.21 18.45
N ARG A 34 -3.53 5.18 17.39
CA ARG A 34 -4.76 4.38 17.36
C ARG A 34 -4.51 2.89 17.52
N ALA A 35 -3.45 2.36 16.86
CA ALA A 35 -3.10 0.94 16.98
C ALA A 35 -2.65 0.56 18.39
N TYR A 36 -1.86 1.43 19.04
CA TYR A 36 -1.38 1.19 20.41
C TYR A 36 -2.49 1.34 21.45
N GLU A 37 -3.42 2.28 21.25
CA GLU A 37 -4.62 2.40 22.08
C GLU A 37 -5.52 1.16 21.96
N ASP A 38 -5.73 0.67 20.74
CA ASP A 38 -6.52 -0.54 20.47
C ASP A 38 -5.87 -1.79 21.09
N ALA A 39 -4.54 -1.90 20.99
CA ALA A 39 -3.77 -3.00 21.60
C ALA A 39 -3.61 -2.87 23.12
N GLY A 40 -3.76 -1.69 23.69
CA GLY A 40 -3.48 -1.41 25.10
C GLY A 40 -1.99 -1.50 25.46
N VAL A 41 -1.07 -1.14 24.55
CA VAL A 41 0.39 -1.24 24.71
C VAL A 41 1.07 0.12 24.69
N ASP A 42 2.19 0.22 25.39
CA ASP A 42 3.16 1.32 25.26
C ASP A 42 4.27 0.89 24.27
N PRO A 43 4.40 1.56 23.10
CA PRO A 43 5.35 1.12 22.08
C PRO A 43 6.80 1.09 22.58
N ARG A 44 7.19 1.99 23.46
CA ARG A 44 8.56 2.07 23.99
C ARG A 44 8.89 0.93 24.96
N ARG A 45 7.88 0.45 25.69
CA ARG A 45 8.06 -0.58 26.71
C ARG A 45 7.73 -1.97 26.21
N ASP A 46 6.60 -2.08 25.51
CA ASP A 46 5.93 -3.35 25.26
C ASP A 46 6.17 -3.90 23.85
N VAL A 47 6.60 -3.07 22.88
CA VAL A 47 6.92 -3.52 21.51
C VAL A 47 8.41 -3.79 21.36
N ASP A 48 8.76 -4.96 20.84
CA ASP A 48 10.16 -5.42 20.74
C ASP A 48 10.82 -5.02 19.41
N SER A 49 10.07 -5.05 18.30
CA SER A 49 10.57 -4.79 16.95
C SER A 49 9.54 -4.05 16.11
N PHE A 50 10.04 -3.28 15.15
CA PHE A 50 9.23 -2.46 14.26
C PHE A 50 9.56 -2.75 12.80
N ILE A 51 8.54 -2.82 11.97
CA ILE A 51 8.65 -3.03 10.53
C ILE A 51 7.92 -1.88 9.84
N THR A 52 8.60 -1.19 8.94
CA THR A 52 7.97 -0.23 8.03
C THR A 52 7.92 -0.80 6.61
N CYS A 53 6.78 -0.66 5.96
CA CYS A 53 6.59 -1.09 4.57
C CYS A 53 6.52 0.15 3.69
N ALA A 54 7.60 0.44 3.02
CA ALA A 54 7.73 1.57 2.13
C ALA A 54 8.74 1.26 1.03
N GLU A 55 8.61 1.92 -0.09
CA GLU A 55 9.60 1.89 -1.16
C GLU A 55 10.49 3.13 -1.06
N ASP A 56 11.80 2.94 -1.05
CA ASP A 56 12.76 4.02 -1.08
C ASP A 56 12.49 4.98 -2.24
N TYR A 57 12.71 6.25 -1.99
CA TYR A 57 12.49 7.38 -2.91
C TYR A 57 11.03 7.70 -3.27
N TRP A 58 10.06 6.96 -2.77
CA TRP A 58 8.67 7.16 -3.13
C TRP A 58 8.12 8.52 -2.67
N GLU A 59 8.47 8.94 -1.45
CA GLU A 59 8.20 10.29 -0.93
C GLU A 59 9.43 11.23 -1.04
N GLY A 60 10.40 10.90 -1.89
CA GLY A 60 11.63 11.65 -2.03
C GLY A 60 12.69 11.35 -0.98
N PHE A 61 12.49 10.34 -0.15
CA PHE A 61 13.42 9.86 0.86
C PHE A 61 13.92 8.46 0.53
N SER A 62 14.98 8.05 1.18
CA SER A 62 15.48 6.67 1.22
C SER A 62 15.76 6.28 2.66
N ILE A 63 15.96 4.99 2.92
CA ILE A 63 16.31 4.49 4.26
C ILE A 63 15.22 4.84 5.27
N PHE A 64 14.00 4.39 5.03
CA PHE A 64 12.84 4.71 5.87
C PHE A 64 13.01 4.27 7.33
N ASP A 65 13.77 3.24 7.62
CA ASP A 65 14.13 2.82 8.97
C ASP A 65 14.93 3.86 9.78
N GLU A 66 15.51 4.88 9.12
CA GLU A 66 16.05 6.05 9.82
C GLU A 66 15.01 7.13 10.13
N PHE A 67 13.98 7.29 9.31
CA PHE A 67 13.04 8.40 9.39
C PHE A 67 11.71 8.08 10.09
N VAL A 68 11.39 6.80 10.27
CA VAL A 68 10.12 6.37 10.87
C VAL A 68 10.16 6.05 12.38
N PRO A 69 11.31 5.83 13.05
CA PRO A 69 11.32 5.41 14.46
C PRO A 69 10.60 6.38 15.39
N ASP A 70 10.71 7.70 15.15
CA ASP A 70 10.13 8.71 16.00
C ASP A 70 8.60 8.65 16.02
N GLN A 71 8.00 8.48 14.84
CA GLN A 71 6.55 8.45 14.68
C GLN A 71 5.93 7.17 15.24
N LEU A 72 6.68 6.07 15.19
CA LEU A 72 6.24 4.77 15.71
C LEU A 72 6.58 4.53 17.17
N GLY A 73 7.40 5.40 17.81
CA GLY A 73 7.91 5.16 19.15
C GLY A 73 9.02 4.11 19.22
N ALA A 74 9.72 3.87 18.10
CA ALA A 74 10.70 2.80 17.90
C ALA A 74 12.12 3.17 18.35
N VAL A 75 12.33 4.26 19.07
CA VAL A 75 13.65 4.75 19.45
C VAL A 75 14.44 3.68 20.21
N LEU A 76 15.65 3.37 19.71
CA LEU A 76 16.56 2.35 20.26
C LEU A 76 16.01 0.91 20.19
N LYS A 77 15.03 0.66 19.35
CA LYS A 77 14.48 -0.69 19.08
C LYS A 77 14.91 -1.17 17.71
N PRO A 78 14.96 -2.49 17.47
CA PRO A 78 15.13 -3.03 16.13
C PRO A 78 14.08 -2.51 15.18
N THR A 79 14.50 -1.95 14.06
CA THR A 79 13.62 -1.45 13.00
C THR A 79 14.14 -1.92 11.66
N CYS A 80 13.27 -2.38 10.79
CA CYS A 80 13.65 -2.75 9.42
C CYS A 80 12.61 -2.28 8.41
N THR A 81 13.08 -1.96 7.21
CA THR A 81 12.23 -1.65 6.06
C THR A 81 12.00 -2.90 5.22
N VAL A 82 10.75 -3.18 4.89
CA VAL A 82 10.34 -4.21 3.94
C VAL A 82 9.80 -3.51 2.70
N ALA A 83 10.52 -3.58 1.60
CA ALA A 83 10.06 -3.06 0.32
C ALA A 83 8.86 -3.88 -0.18
N GLY A 84 7.73 -3.21 -0.38
CA GLY A 84 6.48 -3.83 -0.79
C GLY A 84 5.30 -3.33 0.02
N ASP A 85 4.18 -4.03 -0.10
CA ASP A 85 2.96 -3.68 0.64
C ASP A 85 2.94 -4.21 2.08
N GLY A 86 1.96 -3.75 2.86
CA GLY A 86 1.81 -4.11 4.26
C GLY A 86 1.64 -5.61 4.52
N LEU A 87 1.21 -6.42 3.55
CA LEU A 87 1.10 -7.87 3.70
C LEU A 87 2.48 -8.53 3.76
N HIS A 88 3.48 -8.00 3.06
CA HIS A 88 4.86 -8.46 3.17
C HIS A 88 5.45 -8.17 4.55
N GLY A 89 5.16 -6.96 5.08
CA GLY A 89 5.53 -6.60 6.46
C GLY A 89 4.85 -7.50 7.49
N LEU A 90 3.55 -7.76 7.31
CA LEU A 90 2.80 -8.67 8.18
C LEU A 90 3.41 -10.08 8.20
N ALA A 91 3.73 -10.63 7.03
CA ALA A 91 4.38 -11.94 6.93
C ALA A 91 5.75 -11.94 7.62
N ASN A 92 6.54 -10.86 7.49
CA ASN A 92 7.82 -10.70 8.17
C ASN A 92 7.65 -10.66 9.70
N ALA A 93 6.65 -9.92 10.22
CA ALA A 93 6.35 -9.86 11.65
C ALA A 93 5.97 -11.24 12.21
N VAL A 94 5.15 -12.00 11.49
CA VAL A 94 4.80 -13.38 11.87
C VAL A 94 6.07 -14.23 11.97
N MET A 95 6.95 -14.18 10.97
CA MET A 95 8.22 -14.91 11.00
C MET A 95 9.13 -14.49 12.16
N GLN A 96 9.20 -13.19 12.49
CA GLN A 96 9.97 -12.69 13.64
C GLN A 96 9.43 -13.25 14.96
N ILE A 97 8.12 -13.27 15.16
CA ILE A 97 7.50 -13.82 16.38
C ILE A 97 7.65 -15.33 16.44
N GLU A 98 7.40 -16.05 15.35
CA GLU A 98 7.55 -17.52 15.28
C GLU A 98 8.99 -17.97 15.53
N SER A 99 9.98 -17.15 15.13
CA SER A 99 11.39 -17.45 15.41
C SER A 99 11.75 -17.42 16.90
N GLY A 100 10.90 -16.78 17.71
CA GLY A 100 11.12 -16.60 19.15
C GLY A 100 12.07 -15.47 19.51
N LEU A 101 12.48 -14.64 18.55
CA LEU A 101 13.34 -13.48 18.81
C LEU A 101 12.58 -12.32 19.45
N PHE A 102 11.31 -12.16 19.09
CA PHE A 102 10.44 -11.09 19.57
C PHE A 102 9.09 -11.67 19.97
N ASP A 103 8.46 -11.03 20.94
CA ASP A 103 7.12 -11.41 21.41
C ASP A 103 6.05 -10.45 20.87
N VAL A 104 6.39 -9.16 20.68
CA VAL A 104 5.49 -8.13 20.17
C VAL A 104 6.16 -7.35 19.04
N VAL A 105 5.52 -7.29 17.89
CA VAL A 105 6.03 -6.59 16.69
C VAL A 105 4.96 -5.63 16.15
N ALA A 106 5.36 -4.40 15.89
CA ALA A 106 4.52 -3.42 15.20
C ALA A 106 4.89 -3.37 13.71
N VAL A 107 3.89 -3.41 12.85
CA VAL A 107 4.02 -3.28 11.39
C VAL A 107 3.32 -2.00 10.96
N GLU A 108 4.04 -1.19 10.24
CA GLU A 108 3.55 0.04 9.64
C GLU A 108 3.63 -0.06 8.12
N ALA A 109 2.62 0.46 7.41
CA ALA A 109 2.62 0.60 5.97
C ALA A 109 1.92 1.90 5.58
N HIS A 110 2.59 2.73 4.80
CA HIS A 110 2.05 4.03 4.39
C HIS A 110 2.26 4.31 2.90
N SER A 111 1.51 5.28 2.43
CA SER A 111 1.72 5.95 1.14
C SER A 111 1.34 7.42 1.29
N LYS A 112 2.20 8.30 0.79
CA LYS A 112 1.96 9.73 0.64
C LYS A 112 2.20 10.15 -0.80
N ALA A 113 1.68 9.36 -1.73
CA ALA A 113 1.91 9.52 -3.17
C ALA A 113 1.43 10.86 -3.72
N SER A 114 0.50 11.55 -3.04
CA SER A 114 0.03 12.88 -3.44
C SER A 114 1.11 13.97 -3.36
N ASP A 115 2.17 13.76 -2.58
CA ASP A 115 3.29 14.71 -2.45
C ASP A 115 4.30 14.59 -3.59
N LEU A 116 4.18 13.56 -4.46
CA LEU A 116 5.13 13.28 -5.52
C LEU A 116 4.81 14.07 -6.79
N LEU A 117 5.63 15.08 -7.08
CA LEU A 117 5.52 15.85 -8.33
C LEU A 117 6.00 15.06 -9.57
N THR A 118 6.86 14.06 -9.38
CA THR A 118 7.49 13.26 -10.44
C THR A 118 7.07 11.81 -10.42
N TYR A 119 5.83 11.53 -10.02
CA TYR A 119 5.28 10.19 -9.87
C TYR A 119 5.55 9.26 -11.06
N GLU A 120 5.28 9.74 -12.29
CA GLU A 120 5.53 8.95 -13.50
C GLU A 120 7.01 8.58 -13.67
N GLY A 121 7.92 9.49 -13.30
CA GLY A 121 9.36 9.23 -13.33
C GLY A 121 9.78 8.13 -12.36
N LEU A 122 9.23 8.16 -11.14
CA LEU A 122 9.49 7.13 -10.13
C LEU A 122 8.89 5.77 -10.52
N MET A 123 7.67 5.74 -11.04
CA MET A 123 7.04 4.52 -11.55
C MET A 123 7.92 3.78 -12.57
N ARG A 124 8.73 4.51 -13.36
CA ARG A 124 9.65 3.90 -14.32
C ARG A 124 10.79 3.12 -13.65
N PHE A 125 11.14 3.43 -12.41
CA PHE A 125 12.16 2.66 -11.68
C PHE A 125 11.68 1.24 -11.33
N ALA A 126 10.37 1.02 -11.25
CA ALA A 126 9.79 -0.33 -11.09
C ALA A 126 9.89 -1.20 -12.35
N MET A 127 10.20 -0.58 -13.51
CA MET A 127 10.36 -1.32 -14.77
C MET A 127 11.74 -1.97 -14.86
N ASP A 128 11.80 -3.14 -15.53
CA ASP A 128 13.07 -3.81 -15.80
C ASP A 128 14.08 -2.88 -16.49
N PRO A 129 15.28 -2.69 -15.92
CA PRO A 129 16.24 -1.69 -16.38
C PRO A 129 16.85 -1.99 -17.76
N ILE A 130 16.76 -3.25 -18.22
CA ILE A 130 17.39 -3.71 -19.47
C ILE A 130 16.37 -3.76 -20.60
N TYR A 131 15.19 -4.34 -20.34
CA TYR A 131 14.23 -4.65 -21.40
C TYR A 131 13.11 -3.61 -21.56
N THR A 132 12.57 -3.07 -20.47
CA THR A 132 11.38 -2.22 -20.55
C THR A 132 11.63 -0.76 -20.26
N ARG A 133 12.48 -0.42 -19.29
CA ARG A 133 12.82 0.98 -18.96
C ARG A 133 13.44 1.77 -20.12
N PRO A 134 14.36 1.19 -20.94
CA PRO A 134 14.95 1.90 -22.09
C PRO A 134 13.94 2.28 -23.17
N LEU A 135 12.75 1.65 -23.23
CA LEU A 135 11.69 2.00 -24.15
C LEU A 135 11.08 3.38 -23.84
N GLY A 136 11.29 3.91 -22.64
CA GLY A 136 10.78 5.21 -22.24
C GLY A 136 9.26 5.26 -22.05
N TRP A 137 8.59 4.12 -22.05
CA TRP A 137 7.14 4.02 -21.89
C TRP A 137 6.71 4.25 -20.44
N HIS A 138 5.47 4.66 -20.27
CA HIS A 138 4.82 4.65 -18.98
C HIS A 138 4.55 3.20 -18.56
N PRO A 139 4.62 2.81 -17.25
CA PRO A 139 4.30 1.46 -16.79
C PRO A 139 2.92 0.96 -17.22
N TYR A 140 1.94 1.85 -17.38
CA TYR A 140 0.63 1.49 -17.91
C TYR A 140 0.65 0.93 -19.33
N ALA A 141 1.70 1.19 -20.11
CA ALA A 141 1.85 0.55 -21.41
C ALA A 141 2.04 -0.98 -21.28
N LEU A 142 2.77 -1.42 -20.23
CA LEU A 142 2.91 -2.85 -19.94
C LEU A 142 1.57 -3.46 -19.53
N ALA A 143 0.83 -2.80 -18.65
CA ALA A 143 -0.51 -3.22 -18.25
C ALA A 143 -1.48 -3.31 -19.46
N GLY A 144 -1.39 -2.37 -20.39
CA GLY A 144 -2.15 -2.42 -21.66
C GLY A 144 -1.77 -3.63 -22.53
N LEU A 145 -0.47 -3.95 -22.64
CA LEU A 145 -0.01 -5.15 -23.36
C LEU A 145 -0.48 -6.44 -22.66
N GLU A 146 -0.41 -6.49 -21.33
CA GLU A 146 -0.91 -7.62 -20.54
C GLU A 146 -2.42 -7.79 -20.71
N MET A 147 -3.18 -6.71 -20.69
CA MET A 147 -4.62 -6.72 -20.93
C MET A 147 -4.92 -7.22 -22.34
N ALA A 148 -4.23 -6.73 -23.38
CA ALA A 148 -4.38 -7.20 -24.74
C ALA A 148 -4.09 -8.72 -24.87
N ARG A 149 -3.04 -9.18 -24.19
CA ARG A 149 -2.69 -10.61 -24.16
C ARG A 149 -3.77 -11.44 -23.46
N TYR A 150 -4.27 -10.96 -22.31
CA TYR A 150 -5.35 -11.61 -21.58
C TYR A 150 -6.62 -11.76 -22.43
N LEU A 151 -7.04 -10.68 -23.11
CA LEU A 151 -8.22 -10.70 -23.98
C LEU A 151 -8.05 -11.71 -25.14
N TYR A 152 -6.85 -11.76 -25.73
CA TYR A 152 -6.53 -12.70 -26.79
C TYR A 152 -6.57 -14.16 -26.32
N ASP A 153 -5.95 -14.47 -25.17
CA ASP A 153 -5.82 -15.84 -24.67
C ASP A 153 -7.13 -16.40 -24.14
N THR A 154 -7.98 -15.54 -23.56
CA THR A 154 -9.21 -15.98 -22.89
C THR A 154 -10.47 -15.85 -23.75
N GLY A 155 -10.43 -15.03 -24.80
CA GLY A 155 -11.61 -14.66 -25.57
C GLY A 155 -12.57 -13.73 -24.80
N ASN A 156 -12.17 -13.19 -23.63
CA ASN A 156 -12.90 -12.14 -22.95
C ASN A 156 -12.85 -10.82 -23.74
N THR A 157 -13.72 -9.90 -23.41
CA THR A 157 -13.84 -8.60 -24.05
C THR A 157 -13.48 -7.47 -23.10
N GLU A 158 -13.22 -6.27 -23.61
CA GLU A 158 -13.04 -5.07 -22.81
C GLU A 158 -14.28 -4.79 -21.94
N GLU A 159 -15.48 -5.11 -22.44
CA GLU A 159 -16.73 -5.01 -21.69
C GLU A 159 -16.74 -5.88 -20.43
N HIS A 160 -16.21 -7.12 -20.51
CA HIS A 160 -16.07 -7.98 -19.33
C HIS A 160 -15.12 -7.37 -18.30
N CYS A 161 -14.04 -6.73 -18.73
CA CYS A 161 -13.14 -5.99 -17.83
C CYS A 161 -13.85 -4.79 -17.21
N ALA A 162 -14.61 -4.02 -17.98
CA ALA A 162 -15.39 -2.88 -17.50
C ALA A 162 -16.45 -3.28 -16.44
N MET A 163 -17.09 -4.44 -16.61
CA MET A 163 -18.01 -5.00 -15.60
C MET A 163 -17.30 -5.31 -14.27
N VAL A 164 -16.04 -5.71 -14.30
CA VAL A 164 -15.24 -5.92 -13.08
C VAL A 164 -14.98 -4.59 -12.38
N VAL A 165 -14.66 -3.54 -13.13
CA VAL A 165 -14.47 -2.18 -12.58
C VAL A 165 -15.76 -1.68 -11.94
N GLU A 166 -16.89 -1.74 -12.65
CA GLU A 166 -18.21 -1.38 -12.14
C GLU A 166 -18.51 -2.08 -10.81
N LYS A 167 -18.39 -3.41 -10.80
CA LYS A 167 -18.60 -4.21 -9.57
C LYS A 167 -17.69 -3.76 -8.43
N ASN A 168 -16.39 -3.56 -8.70
CA ASN A 168 -15.43 -3.21 -7.65
C ASN A 168 -15.68 -1.79 -7.11
N ARG A 169 -15.97 -0.82 -7.97
CA ARG A 169 -16.29 0.57 -7.58
C ARG A 169 -17.57 0.63 -6.75
N ARG A 170 -18.59 -0.12 -7.16
CA ARG A 170 -19.87 -0.21 -6.42
C ARG A 170 -19.70 -0.88 -5.06
N ASN A 171 -18.95 -1.99 -5.00
CA ASN A 171 -18.65 -2.65 -3.72
C ASN A 171 -17.87 -1.75 -2.76
N ALA A 172 -16.98 -0.92 -3.30
CA ALA A 172 -16.20 0.04 -2.52
C ALA A 172 -17.06 1.08 -1.78
N LEU A 173 -18.27 1.38 -2.25
CA LEU A 173 -19.22 2.28 -1.56
C LEU A 173 -19.59 1.82 -0.15
N ALA A 174 -19.50 0.52 0.13
CA ALA A 174 -19.72 -0.04 1.45
C ALA A 174 -18.48 0.06 2.39
N ASN A 175 -17.33 0.47 1.86
CA ASN A 175 -16.09 0.60 2.62
C ASN A 175 -15.74 2.08 2.83
N PRO A 176 -15.86 2.61 4.06
CA PRO A 176 -15.56 4.02 4.35
C PRO A 176 -14.09 4.40 4.09
N MET A 177 -13.20 3.43 3.96
CA MET A 177 -11.77 3.62 3.69
C MET A 177 -11.44 3.62 2.19
N ALA A 178 -12.41 3.42 1.31
CA ALA A 178 -12.17 3.38 -0.13
C ALA A 178 -12.16 4.79 -0.73
N SER A 179 -10.98 5.26 -1.12
CA SER A 179 -10.76 6.62 -1.63
C SER A 179 -11.47 6.93 -2.95
N TYR A 180 -11.78 5.91 -3.75
CA TYR A 180 -12.36 6.05 -5.10
C TYR A 180 -13.65 5.27 -5.29
N ALA A 181 -14.40 5.09 -4.22
CA ALA A 181 -15.72 4.48 -4.29
C ALA A 181 -16.67 5.34 -5.12
N THR A 182 -17.31 4.77 -6.12
CA THR A 182 -18.17 5.51 -7.06
C THR A 182 -19.20 4.57 -7.68
N ASP A 183 -20.42 5.05 -7.86
CA ASP A 183 -21.45 4.35 -8.63
C ASP A 183 -21.31 4.72 -10.11
N ILE A 184 -20.56 3.89 -10.84
CA ILE A 184 -20.32 3.99 -12.28
C ILE A 184 -20.79 2.72 -12.97
N THR A 185 -21.06 2.82 -14.25
CA THR A 185 -21.48 1.70 -15.10
C THR A 185 -20.32 1.19 -15.96
N ALA A 186 -20.46 -0.02 -16.52
CA ALA A 186 -19.52 -0.54 -17.50
C ALA A 186 -19.42 0.38 -18.74
N ASP A 187 -20.52 1.02 -19.15
CA ASP A 187 -20.52 1.97 -20.27
C ASP A 187 -19.68 3.22 -19.96
N ASP A 188 -19.70 3.72 -18.71
CA ASP A 188 -18.83 4.83 -18.28
C ASP A 188 -17.36 4.45 -18.38
N VAL A 189 -17.02 3.22 -17.99
CA VAL A 189 -15.64 2.69 -18.11
C VAL A 189 -15.24 2.60 -19.57
N MET A 190 -16.09 2.04 -20.41
CA MET A 190 -15.86 1.90 -21.86
C MET A 190 -15.71 3.25 -22.57
N ALA A 191 -16.42 4.29 -22.11
CA ALA A 191 -16.35 5.63 -22.65
C ALA A 191 -15.18 6.46 -22.09
N SER A 192 -14.48 5.98 -21.08
CA SER A 192 -13.36 6.70 -20.45
C SER A 192 -12.15 6.79 -21.40
N ARG A 193 -11.28 7.78 -21.14
CA ARG A 193 -10.14 8.10 -21.99
C ARG A 193 -9.18 6.91 -22.13
N PRO A 194 -8.81 6.50 -23.36
CA PRO A 194 -7.75 5.52 -23.55
C PRO A 194 -6.42 6.00 -22.97
N LEU A 195 -5.72 5.14 -22.24
CA LEU A 195 -4.35 5.35 -21.77
C LEU A 195 -3.35 4.64 -22.67
N PHE A 196 -3.45 3.32 -22.76
CA PHE A 196 -2.66 2.43 -23.62
C PHE A 196 -3.56 1.29 -24.06
N GLU A 197 -4.21 1.43 -25.20
CA GLU A 197 -5.21 0.46 -25.66
C GLU A 197 -4.77 -1.01 -25.52
N PRO A 198 -5.66 -1.86 -24.96
CA PRO A 198 -7.07 -1.62 -24.65
C PRO A 198 -7.33 -0.97 -23.28
N LEU A 199 -6.31 -0.63 -22.50
CA LEU A 199 -6.42 -0.06 -21.15
C LEU A 199 -6.94 1.39 -21.17
N LYS A 200 -7.97 1.67 -20.37
CA LYS A 200 -8.61 2.98 -20.23
C LYS A 200 -8.35 3.58 -18.83
N GLU A 201 -8.65 4.84 -18.68
CA GLU A 201 -8.40 5.60 -17.44
C GLU A 201 -9.14 5.02 -16.23
N LEU A 202 -10.39 4.57 -16.39
CA LEU A 202 -11.16 3.98 -15.30
C LEU A 202 -10.81 2.52 -15.00
N ASP A 203 -10.04 1.85 -15.86
CA ASP A 203 -9.50 0.53 -15.57
C ASP A 203 -8.38 0.58 -14.50
N VAL A 204 -7.78 1.74 -14.30
CA VAL A 204 -6.64 1.93 -13.42
C VAL A 204 -7.06 2.42 -12.04
N ALA A 205 -6.43 1.88 -11.00
CA ALA A 205 -6.61 2.39 -9.64
C ALA A 205 -6.01 3.80 -9.52
N GLY A 206 -6.70 4.68 -8.80
CA GLY A 206 -6.18 6.00 -8.45
C GLY A 206 -5.17 5.92 -7.30
N LEU A 207 -4.35 6.97 -7.17
CA LEU A 207 -3.46 7.16 -6.03
C LEU A 207 -4.26 7.56 -4.79
N ALA A 208 -3.81 7.07 -3.63
CA ALA A 208 -4.38 7.47 -2.35
C ALA A 208 -3.28 7.57 -1.30
N ASP A 209 -3.43 8.56 -0.43
CA ASP A 209 -2.63 8.67 0.78
C ASP A 209 -3.25 7.84 1.88
N GLY A 210 -2.44 7.24 2.73
CA GLY A 210 -2.93 6.51 3.89
C GLY A 210 -1.81 5.80 4.64
N CYS A 211 -2.10 5.47 5.88
CA CYS A 211 -1.23 4.67 6.73
C CYS A 211 -2.05 3.66 7.54
N VAL A 212 -1.51 2.48 7.72
CA VAL A 212 -2.02 1.45 8.63
C VAL A 212 -0.89 1.00 9.55
N VAL A 213 -1.19 0.88 10.83
CA VAL A 213 -0.31 0.25 11.81
C VAL A 213 -1.04 -0.94 12.44
N MET A 214 -0.37 -2.09 12.50
CA MET A 214 -0.85 -3.30 13.15
C MET A 214 0.13 -3.73 14.22
N VAL A 215 -0.38 -4.12 15.38
CA VAL A 215 0.42 -4.70 16.46
C VAL A 215 0.13 -6.19 16.54
N LEU A 216 1.18 -7.01 16.43
CA LEU A 216 1.12 -8.45 16.53
C LEU A 216 1.82 -8.92 17.79
N ALA A 217 1.29 -9.98 18.39
CA ALA A 217 1.91 -10.60 19.56
C ALA A 217 1.88 -12.13 19.49
N ALA A 218 2.85 -12.74 20.19
CA ALA A 218 2.79 -14.16 20.50
C ALA A 218 1.61 -14.43 21.44
N GLU A 219 0.87 -15.50 21.18
CA GLU A 219 -0.24 -16.01 22.01
C GLU A 219 0.28 -16.70 23.27
#